data_a5dc5424718340b26e927db31d0258f9
#
_entry.id   a5dc5424718340b26e927db31d0258f9
#
_cell.length_a   1.000
_cell.length_b   1.000
_cell.length_c   1.000
_cell.angle_alpha   90.00
_cell.angle_beta   90.00
_cell.angle_gamma   90.00
#
_symmetry.space_group_name_H-M   'P 1'
#
loop_
_entity.id
_entity.type
_entity.pdbx_description
1 polymer ?
#
loop_
_entity_poly.entity_id
_entity_poly.type
_entity_poly.pdbx_seq_one_letter_code
_entity_poly.pdbx_strand_id
1 'polypeptide(L)'
;LKRCLLTIAALSAVLLPAASQAQTSPDPVFASEITDRYAEHIFYGSGATGMALVVIDGNQRVFRSFGETRPGNNVRPQLDSVVRVASLTKLMTSEMLVKLLDQGTVKLDDPLSKYAPPGARVPTYQGKPITLVNLATHTSALPREQPGGAAHRPVFVWPTREQRWNWLSTATLKVAPGSTVAYSNIAFDLLADALSRAAGKPYPQLFDENIARPLGMKDTTFTPSPDQCRRLMVAEKGASPCNNTLAAIGSGGIYSTPDDMMRWMQQFLASDFHTRTSQADRMQTLIYQRSQFTKVIGMDVPGRADALGLGWVYMNPKNGRPGILQKTGGGGGFITYMAMVPQSNIGVFVVVTRSPLTRFVNMSDGVNNLVAELTGNKPVVVTASAQVPESDE
;
A
#
# COMPACT_ATOMS: atom_id res chain seq x y z
N LEU A 1 -91.99 -16.19 -35.08
CA LEU A 1 -91.27 -16.08 -33.81
C LEU A 1 -90.36 -17.31 -33.68
N LYS A 2 -89.09 -17.26 -34.09
CA LYS A 2 -88.09 -18.28 -33.88
C LYS A 2 -86.91 -17.68 -33.14
N ARG A 3 -86.65 -18.12 -31.91
CA ARG A 3 -85.47 -17.80 -31.13
C ARG A 3 -84.31 -18.71 -31.55
N CYS A 4 -83.21 -18.17 -32.02
CA CYS A 4 -81.92 -18.86 -32.21
C CYS A 4 -81.14 -18.80 -30.89
N LEU A 5 -80.83 -20.00 -30.36
CA LEU A 5 -79.85 -20.15 -29.27
C LEU A 5 -78.46 -20.29 -29.86
N LEU A 6 -77.58 -19.37 -29.54
CA LEU A 6 -76.12 -19.49 -29.80
C LEU A 6 -75.45 -20.21 -28.59
N THR A 7 -74.90 -21.34 -28.84
CA THR A 7 -74.04 -22.08 -27.88
C THR A 7 -72.61 -21.53 -27.98
N ILE A 8 -72.10 -20.93 -26.90
CA ILE A 8 -70.69 -20.52 -26.76
C ILE A 8 -69.95 -21.69 -26.19
N ALA A 9 -69.01 -22.27 -26.94
CA ALA A 9 -68.04 -23.23 -26.47
C ALA A 9 -66.88 -22.48 -25.79
N ALA A 10 -66.71 -22.69 -24.49
CA ALA A 10 -65.55 -22.16 -23.74
C ALA A 10 -64.35 -23.10 -23.92
N LEU A 11 -63.32 -22.57 -24.56
CA LEU A 11 -62.02 -23.22 -24.70
C LEU A 11 -61.22 -22.95 -23.42
N SER A 12 -61.04 -23.94 -22.56
CA SER A 12 -60.20 -23.84 -21.37
C SER A 12 -58.75 -24.09 -21.77
N ALA A 13 -57.96 -23.03 -21.82
CA ALA A 13 -56.52 -23.12 -22.01
C ALA A 13 -55.85 -23.56 -20.70
N VAL A 14 -55.29 -24.76 -20.66
CA VAL A 14 -54.46 -25.27 -19.56
C VAL A 14 -53.10 -24.59 -19.65
N LEU A 15 -52.83 -23.61 -18.77
CA LEU A 15 -51.51 -23.04 -18.56
C LEU A 15 -50.67 -24.04 -17.75
N LEU A 16 -49.73 -24.70 -18.42
CA LEU A 16 -48.68 -25.46 -17.73
C LEU A 16 -47.74 -24.45 -17.08
N PRO A 17 -47.39 -24.64 -15.79
CA PRO A 17 -46.38 -23.76 -15.16
C PRO A 17 -45.03 -24.02 -15.81
N ALA A 18 -44.43 -22.98 -16.37
CA ALA A 18 -43.03 -22.99 -16.80
C ALA A 18 -42.17 -23.29 -15.56
N ALA A 19 -41.52 -24.44 -15.54
CA ALA A 19 -40.52 -24.74 -14.53
C ALA A 19 -39.39 -23.70 -14.65
N SER A 20 -39.38 -22.76 -13.73
CA SER A 20 -38.24 -21.88 -13.52
C SER A 20 -37.06 -22.76 -13.14
N GLN A 21 -36.13 -22.94 -14.08
CA GLN A 21 -34.83 -23.50 -13.74
C GLN A 21 -34.18 -22.47 -12.81
N ALA A 22 -34.13 -22.79 -11.52
CA ALA A 22 -33.31 -22.10 -10.55
C ALA A 22 -31.86 -22.20 -11.11
N GLN A 23 -31.33 -21.09 -11.57
CA GLN A 23 -29.91 -20.96 -11.79
C GLN A 23 -29.25 -21.19 -10.43
N THR A 24 -28.67 -22.36 -10.25
CA THR A 24 -27.79 -22.62 -9.11
C THR A 24 -26.66 -21.64 -9.23
N SER A 25 -26.65 -20.61 -8.39
CA SER A 25 -25.48 -19.78 -8.19
C SER A 25 -24.31 -20.72 -7.88
N PRO A 26 -23.17 -20.60 -8.54
CA PRO A 26 -22.02 -21.43 -8.21
C PRO A 26 -21.74 -21.33 -6.73
N ASP A 27 -21.39 -22.44 -6.11
CA ASP A 27 -21.01 -22.50 -4.69
C ASP A 27 -19.97 -21.41 -4.39
N PRO A 28 -20.03 -20.72 -3.25
CA PRO A 28 -19.09 -19.66 -2.93
C PRO A 28 -17.67 -20.24 -2.87
N VAL A 29 -16.81 -19.81 -3.79
CA VAL A 29 -15.40 -20.18 -3.80
C VAL A 29 -14.72 -19.42 -2.65
N PHE A 30 -14.13 -20.14 -1.70
CA PHE A 30 -13.48 -19.56 -0.54
C PHE A 30 -12.16 -18.93 -0.91
N ALA A 31 -11.86 -17.76 -0.32
CA ALA A 31 -10.57 -17.06 -0.49
C ALA A 31 -9.37 -17.97 -0.17
N SER A 32 -9.52 -18.92 0.75
CA SER A 32 -8.52 -19.93 1.09
C SER A 32 -8.13 -20.78 -0.11
N GLU A 33 -9.10 -21.35 -0.83
CA GLU A 33 -8.86 -22.22 -1.99
C GLU A 33 -8.20 -21.47 -3.15
N ILE A 34 -8.64 -20.23 -3.41
CA ILE A 34 -8.03 -19.38 -4.42
C ILE A 34 -6.59 -19.07 -4.01
N THR A 35 -6.38 -18.68 -2.75
CA THR A 35 -5.04 -18.37 -2.23
C THR A 35 -4.10 -19.56 -2.34
N ASP A 36 -4.57 -20.79 -2.06
CA ASP A 36 -3.75 -22.00 -2.14
C ASP A 36 -3.21 -22.25 -3.55
N ARG A 37 -4.04 -22.02 -4.58
CA ARG A 37 -3.61 -22.17 -5.98
C ARG A 37 -2.49 -21.19 -6.39
N TYR A 38 -2.46 -20.01 -5.78
CA TYR A 38 -1.47 -18.97 -6.14
C TYR A 38 -0.25 -18.94 -5.23
N ALA A 39 -0.38 -19.26 -3.95
CA ALA A 39 0.65 -19.03 -2.95
C ALA A 39 1.95 -19.79 -3.26
N GLU A 40 1.85 -21.06 -3.61
CA GLU A 40 2.98 -21.88 -4.00
C GLU A 40 3.67 -21.34 -5.27
N HIS A 41 2.88 -20.95 -6.25
CA HIS A 41 3.37 -20.38 -7.51
C HIS A 41 4.07 -19.03 -7.31
N ILE A 42 3.52 -18.18 -6.44
CA ILE A 42 4.14 -16.90 -6.06
C ILE A 42 5.49 -17.16 -5.39
N PHE A 43 5.57 -18.13 -4.46
CA PHE A 43 6.81 -18.44 -3.77
C PHE A 43 7.90 -18.95 -4.72
N TYR A 44 7.63 -20.01 -5.46
CA TYR A 44 8.63 -20.59 -6.37
C TYR A 44 8.96 -19.64 -7.53
N GLY A 45 7.98 -18.95 -8.09
CA GLY A 45 8.20 -17.95 -9.13
C GLY A 45 9.05 -16.77 -8.66
N SER A 46 8.97 -16.41 -7.38
CA SER A 46 9.77 -15.34 -6.80
C SER A 46 11.25 -15.69 -6.64
N GLY A 47 11.59 -16.97 -6.52
CA GLY A 47 12.96 -17.43 -6.23
C GLY A 47 13.46 -17.02 -4.85
N ALA A 48 12.56 -16.77 -3.90
CA ALA A 48 12.89 -16.37 -2.53
C ALA A 48 13.25 -17.55 -1.64
N THR A 49 13.89 -17.28 -0.47
CA THR A 49 14.20 -18.30 0.54
C THR A 49 13.07 -18.50 1.54
N GLY A 50 12.30 -17.48 1.81
CA GLY A 50 11.13 -17.52 2.69
C GLY A 50 10.05 -16.54 2.25
N MET A 51 8.79 -16.88 2.48
CA MET A 51 7.64 -16.07 2.14
C MET A 51 6.57 -16.13 3.22
N ALA A 52 5.98 -14.98 3.53
CA ALA A 52 4.72 -14.86 4.24
C ALA A 52 3.72 -14.09 3.36
N LEU A 53 2.53 -14.64 3.20
CA LEU A 53 1.44 -14.09 2.39
C LEU A 53 0.19 -13.97 3.25
N VAL A 54 -0.42 -12.79 3.26
CA VAL A 54 -1.69 -12.50 3.92
C VAL A 54 -2.69 -12.04 2.87
N VAL A 55 -3.89 -12.61 2.91
CA VAL A 55 -5.02 -12.22 2.06
C VAL A 55 -6.20 -11.87 2.95
N ILE A 56 -6.84 -10.74 2.65
CA ILE A 56 -8.15 -10.36 3.18
C ILE A 56 -9.13 -10.34 2.02
N ASP A 57 -10.23 -11.03 2.18
CA ASP A 57 -11.36 -11.04 1.24
C ASP A 57 -12.67 -10.89 2.04
N GLY A 58 -13.15 -9.65 2.14
CA GLY A 58 -14.27 -9.33 3.02
C GLY A 58 -13.95 -9.68 4.48
N ASN A 59 -14.67 -10.65 5.02
CA ASN A 59 -14.48 -11.15 6.39
C ASN A 59 -13.48 -12.32 6.48
N GLN A 60 -13.04 -12.86 5.35
CA GLN A 60 -12.10 -13.97 5.33
C GLN A 60 -10.66 -13.44 5.47
N ARG A 61 -9.86 -14.14 6.26
CA ARG A 61 -8.43 -13.88 6.44
C ARG A 61 -7.67 -15.16 6.22
N VAL A 62 -6.72 -15.10 5.29
CA VAL A 62 -5.93 -16.25 4.90
C VAL A 62 -4.46 -15.91 5.09
N PHE A 63 -3.73 -16.80 5.74
CA PHE A 63 -2.28 -16.74 5.87
C PHE A 63 -1.67 -17.98 5.22
N ARG A 64 -0.62 -17.76 4.41
CA ARG A 64 0.22 -18.83 3.84
C ARG A 64 1.68 -18.46 3.98
N SER A 65 2.50 -19.45 4.22
CA SER A 65 3.95 -19.27 4.29
C SER A 65 4.67 -20.43 3.62
N PHE A 66 5.86 -20.13 3.09
CA PHE A 66 6.72 -21.07 2.41
C PHE A 66 8.18 -20.81 2.74
N GLY A 67 9.03 -21.82 2.53
CA GLY A 67 10.46 -21.71 2.77
C GLY A 67 10.81 -21.57 4.26
N GLU A 68 11.85 -20.80 4.55
CA GLU A 68 12.50 -20.74 5.85
C GLU A 68 12.60 -19.31 6.39
N THR A 69 12.57 -19.15 7.72
CA THR A 69 12.81 -17.86 8.36
C THR A 69 14.27 -17.41 8.28
N ARG A 70 15.19 -18.38 8.18
CA ARG A 70 16.64 -18.16 8.00
C ARG A 70 17.20 -19.29 7.14
N PRO A 71 18.19 -19.03 6.29
CA PRO A 71 18.78 -20.06 5.45
C PRO A 71 19.24 -21.28 6.28
N GLY A 72 18.74 -22.47 5.93
CA GLY A 72 19.10 -23.75 6.52
C GLY A 72 18.52 -24.06 7.89
N ASN A 73 17.58 -23.27 8.41
CA ASN A 73 16.99 -23.55 9.73
C ASN A 73 15.71 -24.41 9.69
N ASN A 74 15.16 -24.67 8.53
CA ASN A 74 13.93 -25.46 8.32
C ASN A 74 12.71 -24.97 9.14
N VAL A 75 12.70 -23.68 9.53
CA VAL A 75 11.61 -23.07 10.29
C VAL A 75 10.77 -22.21 9.35
N ARG A 76 9.53 -22.63 9.14
CA ARG A 76 8.58 -21.92 8.29
C ARG A 76 8.14 -20.58 8.91
N PRO A 77 7.99 -19.49 8.12
CA PRO A 77 7.48 -18.22 8.64
C PRO A 77 6.09 -18.37 9.27
N GLN A 78 5.86 -17.63 10.35
CA GLN A 78 4.60 -17.60 11.11
C GLN A 78 3.98 -16.18 11.07
N LEU A 79 2.75 -16.04 11.57
CA LEU A 79 2.07 -14.74 11.66
C LEU A 79 2.83 -13.71 12.50
N ASP A 80 3.61 -14.16 13.49
CA ASP A 80 4.42 -13.34 14.38
C ASP A 80 5.90 -13.24 13.95
N SER A 81 6.29 -13.81 12.82
CA SER A 81 7.61 -13.63 12.25
C SER A 81 7.85 -12.16 11.94
N VAL A 82 8.93 -11.60 12.48
CA VAL A 82 9.26 -10.19 12.26
C VAL A 82 9.89 -10.03 10.87
N VAL A 83 9.46 -9.00 10.17
CA VAL A 83 9.91 -8.66 8.83
C VAL A 83 10.20 -7.16 8.72
N ARG A 84 10.96 -6.75 7.71
CA ARG A 84 11.05 -5.35 7.32
C ARG A 84 10.01 -5.08 6.24
N VAL A 85 9.12 -4.12 6.47
CA VAL A 85 8.11 -3.77 5.46
C VAL A 85 8.68 -2.85 4.39
N ALA A 86 9.91 -2.38 4.57
CA ALA A 86 10.61 -1.52 3.64
C ALA A 86 9.74 -0.32 3.22
N SER A 87 9.64 -0.01 1.93
CA SER A 87 8.93 1.18 1.45
C SER A 87 7.42 1.18 1.66
N LEU A 88 6.81 0.11 2.21
CA LEU A 88 5.44 0.18 2.72
C LEU A 88 5.34 1.14 3.93
N THR A 89 6.46 1.41 4.62
CA THR A 89 6.58 2.48 5.62
C THR A 89 5.99 3.81 5.12
N LYS A 90 6.14 4.13 3.84
CA LYS A 90 5.64 5.38 3.24
C LYS A 90 4.13 5.51 3.32
N LEU A 91 3.40 4.40 3.27
CA LEU A 91 1.94 4.40 3.42
C LEU A 91 1.54 4.82 4.83
N MET A 92 2.26 4.34 5.84
CA MET A 92 2.00 4.72 7.24
C MET A 92 2.47 6.15 7.54
N THR A 93 3.52 6.63 6.85
CA THR A 93 3.91 8.05 6.91
C THR A 93 2.84 8.94 6.29
N SER A 94 2.22 8.52 5.20
CA SER A 94 1.09 9.22 4.59
C SER A 94 -0.17 9.14 5.45
N GLU A 95 -0.39 8.04 6.16
CA GLU A 95 -1.46 7.96 7.16
C GLU A 95 -1.28 9.00 8.26
N MET A 96 -0.05 9.15 8.78
CA MET A 96 0.25 10.18 9.76
C MET A 96 -0.01 11.59 9.22
N LEU A 97 0.36 11.86 7.94
CA LEU A 97 0.02 13.11 7.29
C LEU A 97 -1.49 13.36 7.28
N VAL A 98 -2.30 12.37 6.89
CA VAL A 98 -3.76 12.49 6.85
C VAL A 98 -4.35 12.72 8.24
N LYS A 99 -3.84 12.02 9.28
CA LYS A 99 -4.29 12.24 10.66
C LYS A 99 -4.03 13.68 11.15
N LEU A 100 -2.86 14.23 10.83
CA LEU A 100 -2.54 15.61 11.20
C LEU A 100 -3.29 16.65 10.33
N LEU A 101 -3.65 16.31 9.08
CA LEU A 101 -4.58 17.11 8.27
C LEU A 101 -5.96 17.18 8.92
N ASP A 102 -6.50 16.04 9.37
CA ASP A 102 -7.81 15.94 9.99
C ASP A 102 -7.89 16.72 11.31
N GLN A 103 -6.77 16.79 12.02
CA GLN A 103 -6.62 17.58 13.24
C GLN A 103 -6.40 19.09 12.97
N GLY A 104 -6.25 19.49 11.71
CA GLY A 104 -5.94 20.87 11.35
C GLY A 104 -4.51 21.31 11.69
N THR A 105 -3.63 20.35 12.07
CA THR A 105 -2.25 20.65 12.47
C THR A 105 -1.37 21.01 11.28
N VAL A 106 -1.61 20.43 10.12
CA VAL A 106 -0.90 20.68 8.86
C VAL A 106 -1.87 20.84 7.69
N LYS A 107 -1.37 21.37 6.57
CA LYS A 107 -2.07 21.41 5.27
C LYS A 107 -1.22 20.74 4.21
N LEU A 108 -1.84 20.19 3.15
CA LEU A 108 -1.12 19.54 2.05
C LEU A 108 -0.19 20.51 1.31
N ASP A 109 -0.59 21.75 1.17
CA ASP A 109 0.17 22.83 0.52
C ASP A 109 1.12 23.58 1.45
N ASP A 110 1.20 23.22 2.74
CA ASP A 110 2.20 23.80 3.64
C ASP A 110 3.60 23.58 3.06
N PRO A 111 4.42 24.65 2.96
CA PRO A 111 5.80 24.50 2.53
C PRO A 111 6.63 23.76 3.58
N LEU A 112 7.52 22.87 3.14
CA LEU A 112 8.42 22.12 4.04
C LEU A 112 9.24 23.07 4.94
N SER A 113 9.56 24.26 4.46
CA SER A 113 10.30 25.30 5.23
C SER A 113 9.59 25.72 6.53
N LYS A 114 8.27 25.62 6.59
CA LYS A 114 7.48 25.88 7.81
C LYS A 114 7.88 24.96 8.98
N TYR A 115 8.35 23.77 8.66
CA TYR A 115 8.72 22.72 9.60
C TYR A 115 10.22 22.47 9.69
N ALA A 116 11.03 23.29 9.04
CA ALA A 116 12.48 23.17 9.09
C ALA A 116 13.05 23.44 10.51
N PRO A 117 14.11 22.75 10.92
CA PRO A 117 14.84 23.12 12.14
C PRO A 117 15.37 24.56 12.08
N PRO A 118 15.57 25.23 13.21
CA PRO A 118 16.20 26.55 13.23
C PRO A 118 17.51 26.57 12.46
N GLY A 119 17.68 27.55 11.57
CA GLY A 119 18.87 27.71 10.73
C GLY A 119 18.92 26.82 9.48
N ALA A 120 18.05 25.84 9.33
CA ALA A 120 17.98 25.02 8.13
C ALA A 120 17.25 25.77 7.01
N ARG A 121 17.81 25.66 5.80
CA ARG A 121 17.21 26.21 4.58
C ARG A 121 16.58 25.09 3.76
N VAL A 122 15.40 25.33 3.19
CA VAL A 122 14.77 24.44 2.21
C VAL A 122 14.90 25.06 0.81
N PRO A 123 15.43 24.33 -0.19
CA PRO A 123 15.58 24.86 -1.52
C PRO A 123 14.25 25.12 -2.19
N THR A 124 14.21 26.11 -3.07
CA THR A 124 13.08 26.42 -3.96
C THR A 124 13.54 26.38 -5.41
N TYR A 125 12.61 26.25 -6.34
CA TYR A 125 12.88 26.41 -7.76
C TYR A 125 12.16 27.66 -8.27
N GLN A 126 12.92 28.71 -8.62
CA GLN A 126 12.35 30.00 -9.04
C GLN A 126 11.24 30.51 -8.08
N GLY A 127 11.51 30.42 -6.78
CA GLY A 127 10.57 30.81 -5.73
C GLY A 127 9.49 29.76 -5.40
N LYS A 128 9.31 28.69 -6.19
CA LYS A 128 8.34 27.63 -5.92
C LYS A 128 8.86 26.70 -4.82
N PRO A 129 8.14 26.57 -3.68
CA PRO A 129 8.57 25.75 -2.55
C PRO A 129 8.26 24.27 -2.76
N ILE A 130 8.94 23.41 -2.01
CA ILE A 130 8.55 22.02 -1.78
C ILE A 130 7.43 22.03 -0.73
N THR A 131 6.31 21.39 -1.03
CA THR A 131 5.17 21.25 -0.11
C THR A 131 5.04 19.84 0.44
N LEU A 132 4.22 19.64 1.49
CA LEU A 132 3.98 18.32 2.07
C LEU A 132 3.38 17.34 1.05
N VAL A 133 2.47 17.80 0.19
CA VAL A 133 1.94 16.93 -0.89
C VAL A 133 3.02 16.54 -1.89
N ASN A 134 3.96 17.42 -2.20
CA ASN A 134 5.07 17.07 -3.10
C ASN A 134 5.94 15.95 -2.51
N LEU A 135 6.18 15.97 -1.19
CA LEU A 135 6.93 14.91 -0.51
C LEU A 135 6.18 13.58 -0.57
N ALA A 136 4.87 13.58 -0.25
CA ALA A 136 4.05 12.40 -0.16
C ALA A 136 3.68 11.76 -1.52
N THR A 137 3.86 12.48 -2.63
CA THR A 137 3.52 12.02 -3.98
C THR A 137 4.73 11.82 -4.89
N HIS A 138 5.94 11.89 -4.35
CA HIS A 138 7.19 11.80 -5.13
C HIS A 138 7.34 12.89 -6.21
N THR A 139 6.76 14.07 -5.97
CA THR A 139 6.85 15.22 -6.89
C THR A 139 7.69 16.37 -6.35
N SER A 140 8.54 16.11 -5.33
CA SER A 140 9.32 17.12 -4.62
C SER A 140 10.53 17.66 -5.39
N ALA A 141 10.91 17.05 -6.51
CA ALA A 141 12.14 17.33 -7.24
C ALA A 141 13.45 16.96 -6.47
N LEU A 142 13.30 16.25 -5.33
CA LEU A 142 14.45 15.73 -4.58
C LEU A 142 14.96 14.42 -5.19
N PRO A 143 16.25 14.08 -5.02
CA PRO A 143 16.80 12.82 -5.49
C PRO A 143 16.20 11.61 -4.73
N ARG A 144 16.46 10.41 -5.25
CA ARG A 144 16.04 9.17 -4.60
C ARG A 144 16.60 9.03 -3.19
N GLU A 145 17.91 9.26 -3.05
CA GLU A 145 18.67 9.20 -1.81
C GLU A 145 19.50 10.47 -1.64
N GLN A 146 19.86 10.78 -0.40
CA GLN A 146 20.84 11.82 -0.14
C GLN A 146 22.18 11.42 -0.76
N PRO A 147 22.81 12.29 -1.59
CA PRO A 147 24.16 12.05 -2.10
C PRO A 147 25.22 11.99 -0.99
N GLY A 148 26.33 11.27 -1.23
CA GLY A 148 27.49 11.24 -0.35
C GLY A 148 27.51 10.13 0.69
N GLY A 149 26.51 9.23 0.70
CA GLY A 149 26.55 8.01 1.51
C GLY A 149 27.59 7.01 0.97
N ALA A 150 28.32 6.34 1.87
CA ALA A 150 29.19 5.24 1.47
C ALA A 150 28.35 4.04 1.03
N ALA A 151 28.64 3.48 -0.14
CA ALA A 151 27.86 2.37 -0.74
C ALA A 151 27.81 1.10 0.13
N HIS A 152 28.77 0.93 1.05
CA HIS A 152 28.86 -0.21 1.96
C HIS A 152 28.27 0.05 3.34
N ARG A 153 27.69 1.25 3.61
CA ARG A 153 27.01 1.51 4.89
C ARG A 153 25.71 0.74 4.96
N PRO A 154 25.34 0.22 6.14
CA PRO A 154 24.01 -0.35 6.35
C PRO A 154 22.93 0.65 5.95
N VAL A 155 21.89 0.17 5.26
CA VAL A 155 20.84 0.99 4.64
C VAL A 155 20.09 1.89 5.63
N PHE A 156 20.09 1.56 6.93
CA PHE A 156 19.26 2.21 7.93
C PHE A 156 20.03 3.08 8.95
N VAL A 157 21.31 3.32 8.74
CA VAL A 157 22.13 4.15 9.65
C VAL A 157 22.50 5.50 9.06
N TRP A 158 22.21 5.74 7.79
CA TRP A 158 22.55 6.98 7.08
C TRP A 158 21.44 7.34 6.09
N PRO A 159 21.14 8.64 5.90
CA PRO A 159 21.60 9.78 6.72
C PRO A 159 20.86 9.88 8.05
N THR A 160 21.53 10.40 9.08
CA THR A 160 20.82 10.82 10.30
C THR A 160 19.91 12.01 9.99
N ARG A 161 18.99 12.32 10.92
CA ARG A 161 18.12 13.50 10.79
C ARG A 161 18.93 14.79 10.57
N GLU A 162 19.98 14.99 11.35
CA GLU A 162 20.83 16.17 11.24
C GLU A 162 21.54 16.23 9.89
N GLN A 163 22.16 15.15 9.44
CA GLN A 163 22.81 15.06 8.14
C GLN A 163 21.85 15.35 6.99
N ARG A 164 20.61 14.89 7.10
CA ARG A 164 19.55 15.11 6.10
C ARG A 164 19.20 16.60 5.95
N TRP A 165 18.97 17.29 7.08
CA TRP A 165 18.65 18.71 7.05
C TRP A 165 19.84 19.59 6.66
N ASN A 166 21.06 19.24 7.10
CA ASN A 166 22.28 19.94 6.70
C ASN A 166 22.51 19.82 5.19
N TRP A 167 22.36 18.61 4.63
CA TRP A 167 22.43 18.43 3.19
C TRP A 167 21.34 19.22 2.44
N LEU A 168 20.10 19.17 2.91
CA LEU A 168 19.00 19.88 2.26
C LEU A 168 19.27 21.38 2.18
N SER A 169 19.91 21.96 3.20
CA SER A 169 20.26 23.39 3.25
C SER A 169 21.24 23.81 2.15
N THR A 170 21.99 22.88 1.60
CA THR A 170 22.94 23.10 0.49
C THR A 170 22.43 22.60 -0.85
N ALA A 171 21.33 21.86 -0.86
CA ALA A 171 20.78 21.28 -2.06
C ALA A 171 20.15 22.32 -2.99
N THR A 172 20.18 22.02 -4.29
CA THR A 172 19.53 22.81 -5.34
C THR A 172 18.55 21.95 -6.13
N LEU A 173 17.41 22.52 -6.49
CA LEU A 173 16.43 21.84 -7.33
C LEU A 173 16.74 22.07 -8.80
N LYS A 174 16.66 21.00 -9.61
CA LYS A 174 16.88 21.06 -11.06
C LYS A 174 15.59 21.31 -11.84
N VAL A 175 14.44 21.03 -11.23
CA VAL A 175 13.10 21.21 -11.80
C VAL A 175 12.15 21.71 -10.73
N ALA A 176 11.01 22.27 -11.14
CA ALA A 176 10.02 22.77 -10.20
C ALA A 176 9.34 21.61 -9.43
N PRO A 177 9.13 21.72 -8.10
CA PRO A 177 8.28 20.81 -7.38
C PRO A 177 6.90 20.73 -8.04
N GLY A 178 6.36 19.50 -8.16
CA GLY A 178 5.09 19.24 -8.85
C GLY A 178 5.17 19.10 -10.36
N SER A 179 6.35 19.25 -11.01
CA SER A 179 6.47 19.15 -12.48
C SER A 179 6.78 17.74 -12.99
N THR A 180 7.46 16.94 -12.19
CA THR A 180 7.86 15.56 -12.53
C THR A 180 7.64 14.64 -11.35
N VAL A 181 7.50 13.36 -11.63
CA VAL A 181 7.48 12.30 -10.61
C VAL A 181 8.84 11.61 -10.60
N ALA A 182 9.49 11.60 -9.45
CA ALA A 182 10.72 10.84 -9.23
C ALA A 182 10.69 10.20 -7.83
N TYR A 183 10.75 8.89 -7.78
CA TYR A 183 10.75 8.16 -6.52
C TYR A 183 11.84 8.67 -5.58
N SER A 184 11.46 9.08 -4.37
CA SER A 184 12.38 9.69 -3.41
C SER A 184 12.17 9.14 -2.00
N ASN A 185 13.20 8.50 -1.43
CA ASN A 185 13.22 8.09 -0.03
C ASN A 185 13.44 9.31 0.87
N ILE A 186 14.38 10.18 0.49
CA ILE A 186 14.69 11.39 1.27
C ILE A 186 13.45 12.29 1.44
N ALA A 187 12.55 12.34 0.46
CA ALA A 187 11.32 13.11 0.55
C ALA A 187 10.42 12.62 1.69
N PHE A 188 10.28 11.30 1.84
CA PHE A 188 9.46 10.72 2.91
C PHE A 188 10.10 10.81 4.29
N ASP A 189 11.43 10.75 4.38
CA ASP A 189 12.12 10.97 5.66
C ASP A 189 11.99 12.43 6.10
N LEU A 190 12.06 13.39 5.17
CA LEU A 190 11.78 14.80 5.44
C LEU A 190 10.31 15.04 5.80
N LEU A 191 9.39 14.32 5.17
CA LEU A 191 7.97 14.36 5.54
C LEU A 191 7.77 13.92 6.99
N ALA A 192 8.32 12.77 7.40
CA ALA A 192 8.23 12.31 8.78
C ALA A 192 8.83 13.31 9.78
N ASP A 193 9.97 13.91 9.44
CA ASP A 193 10.58 14.97 10.27
C ASP A 193 9.67 16.20 10.38
N ALA A 194 9.03 16.62 9.27
CA ALA A 194 8.09 17.74 9.26
C ALA A 194 6.86 17.45 10.14
N LEU A 195 6.28 16.25 10.02
CA LEU A 195 5.13 15.82 10.84
C LEU A 195 5.48 15.75 12.32
N SER A 196 6.66 15.24 12.67
CA SER A 196 7.20 15.23 14.03
C SER A 196 7.28 16.64 14.60
N ARG A 197 7.79 17.60 13.85
CA ARG A 197 7.88 19.00 14.27
C ARG A 197 6.53 19.67 14.38
N ALA A 198 5.63 19.43 13.43
CA ALA A 198 4.28 19.95 13.47
C ALA A 198 3.50 19.50 14.71
N ALA A 199 3.67 18.23 15.08
CA ALA A 199 3.02 17.63 16.25
C ALA A 199 3.76 17.91 17.58
N GLY A 200 4.98 18.43 17.54
CA GLY A 200 5.81 18.67 18.74
C GLY A 200 6.24 17.39 19.47
N LYS A 201 6.29 16.25 18.78
CA LYS A 201 6.63 14.93 19.33
C LYS A 201 7.64 14.18 18.47
N PRO A 202 8.52 13.34 19.06
CA PRO A 202 9.35 12.43 18.30
C PRO A 202 8.50 11.55 17.39
N TYR A 203 8.91 11.36 16.13
CA TYR A 203 8.11 10.60 15.14
C TYR A 203 7.77 9.16 15.58
N PRO A 204 8.69 8.37 16.19
CA PRO A 204 8.34 7.03 16.67
C PRO A 204 7.21 7.03 17.73
N GLN A 205 7.21 8.03 18.62
CA GLN A 205 6.13 8.19 19.60
C GLN A 205 4.81 8.57 18.90
N LEU A 206 4.87 9.54 17.97
CA LEU A 206 3.72 9.97 17.20
C LEU A 206 3.10 8.80 16.41
N PHE A 207 3.94 7.96 15.81
CA PHE A 207 3.55 6.76 15.09
C PHE A 207 2.87 5.73 16.02
N ASP A 208 3.49 5.43 17.17
CA ASP A 208 2.94 4.48 18.12
C ASP A 208 1.57 4.92 18.64
N GLU A 209 1.45 6.17 19.08
CA GLU A 209 0.21 6.72 19.65
C GLU A 209 -0.95 6.78 18.67
N ASN A 210 -0.68 7.02 17.38
CA ASN A 210 -1.71 7.29 16.37
C ASN A 210 -1.98 6.14 15.40
N ILE A 211 -1.04 5.22 15.22
CA ILE A 211 -1.16 4.12 14.25
C ILE A 211 -0.99 2.76 14.93
N ALA A 212 0.18 2.47 15.48
CA ALA A 212 0.49 1.11 15.93
C ALA A 212 -0.40 0.67 17.11
N ARG A 213 -0.47 1.46 18.16
CA ARG A 213 -1.24 1.14 19.37
C ARG A 213 -2.75 1.06 19.12
N PRO A 214 -3.40 2.03 18.45
CA PRO A 214 -4.83 1.95 18.15
C PRO A 214 -5.25 0.73 17.32
N LEU A 215 -4.38 0.26 16.43
CA LEU A 215 -4.63 -0.92 15.60
C LEU A 215 -4.17 -2.23 16.24
N GLY A 216 -3.60 -2.17 17.45
CA GLY A 216 -3.08 -3.35 18.15
C GLY A 216 -1.86 -3.99 17.46
N MET A 217 -1.07 -3.20 16.74
CA MET A 217 0.14 -3.62 16.01
C MET A 217 1.33 -3.68 16.98
N LYS A 218 1.40 -4.74 17.77
CA LYS A 218 2.33 -4.87 18.90
C LYS A 218 3.80 -5.03 18.51
N ASP A 219 4.04 -5.53 17.31
CA ASP A 219 5.37 -5.81 16.78
C ASP A 219 5.83 -4.82 15.70
N THR A 220 5.13 -3.69 15.56
CA THR A 220 5.43 -2.68 14.55
C THR A 220 6.19 -1.51 15.17
N THR A 221 7.45 -1.33 14.77
CA THR A 221 8.38 -0.40 15.43
C THR A 221 9.55 0.01 14.52
N PHE A 222 10.24 1.09 14.90
CA PHE A 222 11.55 1.50 14.35
C PHE A 222 12.73 1.06 15.22
N THR A 223 12.44 0.61 16.45
CA THR A 223 13.45 0.25 17.45
C THR A 223 13.13 -1.14 18.01
N PRO A 224 13.47 -2.19 17.26
CA PRO A 224 13.08 -3.55 17.61
C PRO A 224 13.74 -3.98 18.94
N SER A 225 12.94 -4.67 19.76
CA SER A 225 13.43 -5.30 20.99
C SER A 225 14.30 -6.53 20.69
N PRO A 226 15.08 -7.04 21.67
CA PRO A 226 15.82 -8.28 21.51
C PRO A 226 14.93 -9.47 21.11
N ASP A 227 13.68 -9.52 21.59
CA ASP A 227 12.71 -10.55 21.19
C ASP A 227 12.32 -10.43 19.72
N GLN A 228 11.97 -9.24 19.28
CA GLN A 228 11.63 -8.96 17.89
C GLN A 228 12.83 -9.30 16.96
N CYS A 229 14.07 -8.99 17.39
CA CYS A 229 15.26 -9.35 16.64
C CYS A 229 15.47 -10.88 16.53
N ARG A 230 15.12 -11.64 17.56
CA ARG A 230 15.18 -13.12 17.48
C ARG A 230 14.19 -13.68 16.45
N ARG A 231 13.00 -13.06 16.33
CA ARG A 231 11.94 -13.45 15.38
C ARG A 231 12.13 -12.86 13.99
N LEU A 232 13.12 -11.98 13.78
CA LEU A 232 13.38 -11.36 12.48
C LEU A 232 13.81 -12.43 11.47
N MET A 233 13.09 -12.48 10.35
CA MET A 233 13.51 -13.30 9.21
C MET A 233 14.82 -12.76 8.62
N VAL A 234 15.66 -13.64 8.14
CA VAL A 234 16.98 -13.30 7.58
C VAL A 234 17.09 -13.81 6.16
N ALA A 235 17.44 -12.91 5.26
CA ALA A 235 17.65 -13.23 3.85
C ALA A 235 19.04 -13.84 3.62
N GLU A 236 19.18 -14.68 2.60
CA GLU A 236 20.47 -15.16 2.10
C GLU A 236 21.25 -14.00 1.46
N LYS A 237 20.57 -13.08 0.78
CA LYS A 237 21.19 -11.94 0.08
C LYS A 237 20.70 -10.59 0.62
N GLY A 238 21.65 -9.73 0.99
CA GLY A 238 21.37 -8.33 1.33
C GLY A 238 20.77 -8.14 2.72
N ALA A 239 20.90 -9.12 3.61
CA ALA A 239 20.46 -8.99 5.00
C ALA A 239 21.16 -7.82 5.70
N SER A 240 20.41 -7.08 6.50
CA SER A 240 20.92 -6.00 7.35
C SER A 240 20.80 -6.38 8.82
N PRO A 241 21.72 -5.93 9.69
CA PRO A 241 21.64 -6.15 11.14
C PRO A 241 20.32 -5.68 11.72
N CYS A 242 19.83 -6.37 12.77
CA CYS A 242 18.67 -5.92 13.53
C CYS A 242 19.08 -4.80 14.48
N ASN A 243 18.84 -3.57 14.08
CA ASN A 243 19.13 -2.35 14.83
C ASN A 243 18.02 -1.33 14.62
N ASN A 244 18.11 -0.18 15.29
CA ASN A 244 17.16 0.90 15.02
C ASN A 244 17.30 1.40 13.57
N THR A 245 16.19 1.89 13.04
CA THR A 245 16.05 2.31 11.63
C THR A 245 15.65 3.78 11.52
N LEU A 246 16.02 4.59 12.52
CA LEU A 246 15.64 6.01 12.61
C LEU A 246 16.17 6.85 11.44
N ALA A 247 17.22 6.38 10.75
CA ALA A 247 17.72 7.03 9.55
C ALA A 247 16.74 6.97 8.37
N ALA A 248 15.89 5.92 8.31
CA ALA A 248 14.85 5.73 7.28
C ALA A 248 13.43 5.89 7.88
N ILE A 249 13.28 6.88 8.74
CA ILE A 249 12.11 7.05 9.64
C ILE A 249 10.77 7.15 8.90
N GLY A 250 10.73 7.76 7.73
CA GLY A 250 9.52 7.91 6.93
C GLY A 250 9.51 7.05 5.67
N SER A 251 10.66 6.58 5.23
CA SER A 251 10.82 5.99 3.90
C SER A 251 10.82 4.46 3.88
N GLY A 252 11.31 3.79 4.95
CA GLY A 252 11.55 2.35 4.87
C GLY A 252 11.91 1.65 6.17
N GLY A 253 11.86 2.33 7.32
CA GLY A 253 12.43 1.85 8.58
C GLY A 253 11.55 0.91 9.40
N ILE A 254 10.28 0.70 9.07
CA ILE A 254 9.37 -0.08 9.90
C ILE A 254 9.71 -1.57 9.87
N TYR A 255 9.86 -2.14 11.08
CA TYR A 255 9.70 -3.56 11.34
C TYR A 255 8.24 -3.86 11.67
N SER A 256 7.74 -5.01 11.24
CA SER A 256 6.37 -5.43 11.52
C SER A 256 6.26 -6.95 11.45
N THR A 257 5.04 -7.47 11.53
CA THR A 257 4.73 -8.90 11.32
C THR A 257 3.61 -9.06 10.30
N PRO A 258 3.44 -10.24 9.69
CA PRO A 258 2.27 -10.52 8.86
C PRO A 258 0.93 -10.23 9.56
N ASP A 259 0.80 -10.55 10.86
CA ASP A 259 -0.40 -10.26 11.65
C ASP A 259 -0.66 -8.75 11.79
N ASP A 260 0.36 -7.98 12.14
CA ASP A 260 0.24 -6.51 12.26
C ASP A 260 -0.07 -5.86 10.91
N MET A 261 0.54 -6.33 9.82
CA MET A 261 0.24 -5.83 8.48
C MET A 261 -1.19 -6.17 8.04
N MET A 262 -1.72 -7.31 8.43
CA MET A 262 -3.13 -7.67 8.22
C MET A 262 -4.06 -6.72 8.97
N ARG A 263 -3.76 -6.40 10.25
CA ARG A 263 -4.51 -5.42 11.05
C ARG A 263 -4.49 -4.04 10.38
N TRP A 264 -3.33 -3.63 9.89
CA TRP A 264 -3.19 -2.34 9.20
C TRP A 264 -4.00 -2.28 7.90
N MET A 265 -3.94 -3.32 7.06
CA MET A 265 -4.72 -3.38 5.82
C MET A 265 -6.23 -3.34 6.07
N GLN A 266 -6.68 -3.93 7.17
CA GLN A 266 -8.10 -4.08 7.46
C GLN A 266 -8.85 -2.75 7.58
N GLN A 267 -8.18 -1.66 8.00
CA GLN A 267 -8.80 -0.35 8.09
C GLN A 267 -9.32 0.18 6.73
N PHE A 268 -8.80 -0.33 5.61
CA PHE A 268 -9.20 0.04 4.25
C PHE A 268 -10.25 -0.88 3.66
N LEU A 269 -10.55 -2.00 4.33
CA LEU A 269 -11.36 -3.10 3.84
C LEU A 269 -12.48 -3.36 4.83
N ALA A 270 -13.51 -2.54 4.78
CA ALA A 270 -14.71 -2.75 5.58
C ALA A 270 -15.56 -3.88 4.98
N SER A 271 -16.16 -4.71 5.83
CA SER A 271 -17.13 -5.73 5.41
C SER A 271 -18.39 -5.10 4.76
N ASP A 272 -18.65 -3.84 5.07
CA ASP A 272 -19.66 -3.00 4.47
C ASP A 272 -18.99 -1.71 4.00
N PHE A 273 -19.14 -1.36 2.73
CA PHE A 273 -18.60 -0.14 2.12
C PHE A 273 -19.07 1.12 2.88
N HIS A 274 -20.25 1.08 3.51
CA HIS A 274 -20.78 2.18 4.31
C HIS A 274 -20.07 2.38 5.66
N THR A 275 -19.30 1.42 6.14
CA THR A 275 -18.56 1.49 7.41
C THR A 275 -17.11 1.94 7.23
N ARG A 276 -16.65 2.13 5.99
CA ARG A 276 -15.31 2.62 5.69
C ARG A 276 -15.16 4.04 6.23
N THR A 277 -14.08 4.30 6.96
CA THR A 277 -13.85 5.62 7.56
C THR A 277 -13.50 6.65 6.49
N SER A 278 -13.95 7.90 6.69
CA SER A 278 -13.56 9.03 5.83
C SER A 278 -12.03 9.23 5.77
N GLN A 279 -11.31 8.82 6.79
CA GLN A 279 -9.85 8.82 6.83
C GLN A 279 -9.25 7.81 5.84
N ALA A 280 -9.75 6.57 5.81
CA ALA A 280 -9.30 5.55 4.86
C ALA A 280 -9.51 6.01 3.41
N ASP A 281 -10.63 6.66 3.11
CA ASP A 281 -10.91 7.22 1.80
C ASP A 281 -9.91 8.31 1.41
N ARG A 282 -9.62 9.24 2.33
CA ARG A 282 -8.62 10.29 2.10
C ARG A 282 -7.22 9.72 1.89
N MET A 283 -6.83 8.71 2.66
CA MET A 283 -5.53 8.06 2.51
C MET A 283 -5.35 7.43 1.12
N GLN A 284 -6.42 6.92 0.52
CA GLN A 284 -6.39 6.25 -0.77
C GLN A 284 -6.88 7.12 -1.94
N THR A 285 -7.16 8.41 -1.70
CA THR A 285 -7.52 9.35 -2.75
C THR A 285 -6.37 9.51 -3.74
N LEU A 286 -6.70 9.44 -5.03
CA LEU A 286 -5.75 9.69 -6.11
C LEU A 286 -5.60 11.19 -6.29
N ILE A 287 -4.38 11.68 -6.09
CA ILE A 287 -4.05 13.12 -6.14
C ILE A 287 -3.70 13.55 -7.57
N TYR A 288 -2.94 12.70 -8.28
CA TYR A 288 -2.42 13.01 -9.61
C TYR A 288 -2.62 11.87 -10.59
N GLN A 289 -2.93 12.23 -11.84
CA GLN A 289 -2.90 11.32 -12.97
C GLN A 289 -1.53 11.38 -13.66
N ARG A 290 -1.05 10.24 -14.19
CA ARG A 290 0.23 10.18 -14.91
C ARG A 290 0.34 11.20 -16.05
N SER A 291 -0.77 11.46 -16.74
CA SER A 291 -0.83 12.40 -17.87
C SER A 291 -0.50 13.85 -17.50
N GLN A 292 -0.52 14.20 -16.21
CA GLN A 292 -0.16 15.53 -15.71
C GLN A 292 1.36 15.77 -15.67
N PHE A 293 2.17 14.72 -15.89
CA PHE A 293 3.63 14.79 -15.77
C PHE A 293 4.31 14.47 -17.09
N THR A 294 5.36 15.22 -17.40
CA THR A 294 6.23 14.95 -18.54
C THR A 294 7.14 13.75 -18.31
N LYS A 295 7.43 13.42 -17.04
CA LYS A 295 8.35 12.36 -16.65
C LYS A 295 7.90 11.68 -15.36
N VAL A 296 7.93 10.33 -15.37
CA VAL A 296 7.64 9.47 -14.20
C VAL A 296 8.77 8.46 -14.07
N ILE A 297 9.50 8.50 -12.95
CA ILE A 297 10.70 7.69 -12.72
C ILE A 297 10.55 6.85 -11.46
N GLY A 298 10.84 5.56 -11.57
CA GLY A 298 10.92 4.63 -10.43
C GLY A 298 9.60 4.23 -9.80
N MET A 299 8.48 4.40 -10.53
CA MET A 299 7.14 4.09 -10.05
C MET A 299 6.51 2.85 -10.70
N ASP A 300 7.04 2.39 -11.83
CA ASP A 300 6.42 1.37 -12.69
C ASP A 300 6.86 -0.08 -12.38
N VAL A 301 7.25 -0.38 -11.13
CA VAL A 301 7.90 -1.66 -10.79
C VAL A 301 6.96 -2.87 -10.91
N PRO A 302 5.72 -2.89 -10.37
CA PRO A 302 4.77 -4.01 -10.53
C PRO A 302 3.87 -3.87 -11.76
N GLY A 303 4.02 -2.80 -12.51
CA GLY A 303 3.21 -2.39 -13.64
C GLY A 303 3.19 -0.89 -13.80
N ARG A 304 2.50 -0.40 -14.83
CA ARG A 304 2.43 1.04 -15.09
C ARG A 304 1.72 1.77 -13.95
N ALA A 305 2.35 2.80 -13.42
CA ALA A 305 1.75 3.75 -12.50
C ALA A 305 0.87 4.73 -13.31
N ASP A 306 -0.44 4.57 -13.25
CA ASP A 306 -1.38 5.43 -13.99
C ASP A 306 -1.84 6.64 -13.19
N ALA A 307 -1.89 6.50 -11.86
CA ALA A 307 -2.17 7.60 -10.94
C ALA A 307 -1.41 7.44 -9.62
N LEU A 308 -1.30 8.53 -8.87
CA LEU A 308 -0.60 8.61 -7.60
C LEU A 308 -1.51 9.17 -6.51
N GLY A 309 -1.49 8.51 -5.35
CA GLY A 309 -2.03 9.02 -4.10
C GLY A 309 -0.93 9.41 -3.13
N LEU A 310 -1.29 9.59 -1.87
CA LEU A 310 -0.33 9.83 -0.78
C LEU A 310 0.40 8.52 -0.45
N GLY A 311 1.57 8.35 -1.04
CA GLY A 311 2.36 7.10 -0.96
C GLY A 311 1.83 5.95 -1.84
N TRP A 312 0.57 5.95 -2.19
CA TRP A 312 -0.06 4.93 -3.04
C TRP A 312 0.23 5.14 -4.52
N VAL A 313 0.30 4.01 -5.23
CA VAL A 313 0.36 3.95 -6.70
C VAL A 313 -0.86 3.21 -7.20
N TYR A 314 -1.53 3.74 -8.21
CA TYR A 314 -2.68 3.11 -8.83
C TYR A 314 -2.35 2.63 -10.24
N MET A 315 -2.75 1.41 -10.53
CA MET A 315 -2.70 0.80 -11.84
C MET A 315 -4.13 0.64 -12.37
N ASN A 316 -4.39 1.16 -13.57
CA ASN A 316 -5.71 1.04 -14.21
C ASN A 316 -6.06 -0.43 -14.52
N PRO A 317 -7.35 -0.76 -14.61
CA PRO A 317 -7.80 -2.06 -15.08
C PRO A 317 -7.18 -2.41 -16.43
N LYS A 318 -6.63 -3.60 -16.55
CA LYS A 318 -5.99 -4.07 -17.80
C LYS A 318 -5.93 -5.60 -17.88
N ASN A 319 -6.22 -6.16 -19.05
CA ASN A 319 -6.08 -7.61 -19.32
C ASN A 319 -6.81 -8.49 -18.30
N GLY A 320 -8.06 -8.16 -17.94
CA GLY A 320 -8.85 -8.90 -16.97
C GLY A 320 -8.50 -8.64 -15.50
N ARG A 321 -7.44 -7.88 -15.21
CA ARG A 321 -7.11 -7.43 -13.87
C ARG A 321 -7.91 -6.17 -13.51
N PRO A 322 -8.40 -6.04 -12.25
CA PRO A 322 -9.07 -4.84 -11.78
C PRO A 322 -8.10 -3.66 -11.66
N GLY A 323 -8.61 -2.49 -11.35
CA GLY A 323 -7.79 -1.38 -10.87
C GLY A 323 -7.20 -1.73 -9.50
N ILE A 324 -5.88 -1.55 -9.33
CA ILE A 324 -5.16 -1.95 -8.12
C ILE A 324 -4.46 -0.73 -7.51
N LEU A 325 -4.77 -0.45 -6.24
CA LEU A 325 -3.93 0.39 -5.38
C LEU A 325 -2.79 -0.47 -4.84
N GLN A 326 -1.55 -0.04 -5.04
CA GLN A 326 -0.40 -0.85 -4.69
C GLN A 326 0.74 -0.06 -4.07
N LYS A 327 1.62 -0.79 -3.39
CA LYS A 327 2.92 -0.31 -2.96
C LYS A 327 3.94 -1.44 -2.93
N THR A 328 5.12 -1.14 -3.46
CA THR A 328 6.28 -2.02 -3.42
C THR A 328 7.24 -1.62 -2.32
N GLY A 329 8.02 -2.56 -1.82
CA GLY A 329 9.11 -2.29 -0.91
C GLY A 329 10.31 -3.20 -1.14
N GLY A 330 11.50 -2.71 -0.82
CA GLY A 330 12.74 -3.49 -0.89
C GLY A 330 13.81 -2.86 -0.01
N GLY A 331 14.51 -3.69 0.76
CA GLY A 331 15.60 -3.25 1.62
C GLY A 331 15.88 -4.25 2.74
N GLY A 332 17.13 -4.27 3.22
CA GLY A 332 17.55 -5.12 4.33
C GLY A 332 17.39 -6.62 4.09
N GLY A 333 17.39 -7.05 2.84
CA GLY A 333 17.19 -8.45 2.45
C GLY A 333 15.73 -8.83 2.16
N PHE A 334 14.79 -7.90 2.31
CA PHE A 334 13.37 -8.13 2.07
C PHE A 334 12.89 -7.51 0.76
N ILE A 335 11.88 -8.14 0.18
CA ILE A 335 11.02 -7.55 -0.85
C ILE A 335 9.58 -7.70 -0.38
N THR A 336 8.81 -6.62 -0.49
CA THR A 336 7.41 -6.57 -0.07
C THR A 336 6.54 -6.04 -1.19
N TYR A 337 5.31 -6.50 -1.21
CA TYR A 337 4.30 -5.99 -2.12
C TYR A 337 2.94 -5.98 -1.42
N MET A 338 2.20 -4.90 -1.59
CA MET A 338 0.82 -4.78 -1.16
C MET A 338 -0.05 -4.39 -2.35
N ALA A 339 -1.11 -5.13 -2.56
CA ALA A 339 -2.10 -4.89 -3.62
C ALA A 339 -3.50 -4.89 -3.01
N MET A 340 -4.28 -3.85 -3.32
CA MET A 340 -5.61 -3.65 -2.74
C MET A 340 -6.63 -3.26 -3.79
N VAL A 341 -7.83 -3.83 -3.68
CA VAL A 341 -9.05 -3.44 -4.39
C VAL A 341 -10.13 -3.15 -3.35
N PRO A 342 -10.11 -1.94 -2.76
CA PRO A 342 -11.00 -1.62 -1.63
C PRO A 342 -12.49 -1.77 -1.95
N GLN A 343 -12.90 -1.44 -3.18
CA GLN A 343 -14.29 -1.58 -3.64
C GLN A 343 -14.79 -3.04 -3.63
N SER A 344 -13.87 -3.99 -3.70
CA SER A 344 -14.16 -5.43 -3.61
C SER A 344 -13.82 -6.01 -2.24
N ASN A 345 -13.37 -5.20 -1.28
CA ASN A 345 -12.88 -5.62 0.04
C ASN A 345 -11.74 -6.66 -0.04
N ILE A 346 -10.84 -6.48 -1.02
CA ILE A 346 -9.68 -7.36 -1.21
C ILE A 346 -8.40 -6.62 -0.89
N GLY A 347 -7.56 -7.26 -0.07
CA GLY A 347 -6.19 -6.81 0.21
C GLY A 347 -5.24 -8.00 0.30
N VAL A 348 -4.07 -7.85 -0.31
CA VAL A 348 -2.99 -8.84 -0.28
C VAL A 348 -1.72 -8.15 0.17
N PHE A 349 -1.05 -8.73 1.16
CA PHE A 349 0.32 -8.37 1.54
C PHE A 349 1.21 -9.60 1.43
N VAL A 350 2.33 -9.45 0.73
CA VAL A 350 3.37 -10.47 0.63
C VAL A 350 4.72 -9.89 1.00
N VAL A 351 5.48 -10.66 1.75
CA VAL A 351 6.87 -10.38 2.08
C VAL A 351 7.71 -11.62 1.81
N VAL A 352 8.85 -11.41 1.15
CA VAL A 352 9.81 -12.48 0.88
C VAL A 352 11.20 -12.09 1.32
N THR A 353 12.00 -13.09 1.73
CA THR A 353 13.45 -12.94 1.98
C THR A 353 14.23 -13.29 0.72
N ARG A 354 15.23 -12.45 0.39
CA ARG A 354 15.95 -12.52 -0.88
C ARG A 354 16.99 -13.63 -0.91
N SER A 355 17.03 -14.31 -2.05
CA SER A 355 18.17 -15.09 -2.54
C SER A 355 18.84 -14.36 -3.72
N PRO A 356 19.95 -14.88 -4.27
CA PRO A 356 20.51 -14.40 -5.55
C PRO A 356 19.56 -14.55 -6.73
N LEU A 357 18.58 -15.46 -6.65
CA LEU A 357 17.64 -15.78 -7.71
C LEU A 357 16.33 -14.99 -7.63
N THR A 358 16.13 -14.20 -6.58
CA THR A 358 14.82 -13.53 -6.35
C THR A 358 14.45 -12.57 -7.49
N ARG A 359 13.21 -12.71 -7.98
CA ARG A 359 12.60 -11.92 -9.07
C ARG A 359 11.32 -11.25 -8.57
N PHE A 360 11.36 -9.92 -8.41
CA PHE A 360 10.21 -9.14 -7.96
C PHE A 360 9.02 -9.26 -8.91
N VAL A 361 9.25 -9.16 -10.22
CA VAL A 361 8.17 -9.14 -11.22
C VAL A 361 7.32 -10.39 -11.15
N ASN A 362 7.94 -11.57 -11.01
CA ASN A 362 7.19 -12.83 -10.91
C ASN A 362 6.31 -12.87 -9.66
N MET A 363 6.81 -12.36 -8.53
CA MET A 363 6.03 -12.25 -7.30
C MET A 363 4.83 -11.32 -7.47
N SER A 364 5.07 -10.10 -7.97
CA SER A 364 4.00 -9.11 -8.14
C SER A 364 2.96 -9.53 -9.17
N ASP A 365 3.36 -10.17 -10.26
CA ASP A 365 2.42 -10.71 -11.26
C ASP A 365 1.56 -11.81 -10.67
N GLY A 366 2.14 -12.72 -9.88
CA GLY A 366 1.39 -13.75 -9.16
C GLY A 366 0.35 -13.15 -8.20
N VAL A 367 0.73 -12.13 -7.44
CA VAL A 367 -0.20 -11.40 -6.54
C VAL A 367 -1.29 -10.67 -7.33
N ASN A 368 -0.95 -10.00 -8.42
CA ASN A 368 -1.93 -9.30 -9.25
C ASN A 368 -2.95 -10.27 -9.89
N ASN A 369 -2.53 -11.48 -10.26
CA ASN A 369 -3.42 -12.53 -10.75
C ASN A 369 -4.31 -13.10 -9.64
N LEU A 370 -3.77 -13.32 -8.44
CA LEU A 370 -4.55 -13.70 -7.26
C LEU A 370 -5.65 -12.66 -6.97
N VAL A 371 -5.30 -11.38 -6.95
CA VAL A 371 -6.27 -10.28 -6.77
C VAL A 371 -7.34 -10.27 -7.85
N ALA A 372 -6.94 -10.50 -9.11
CA ALA A 372 -7.89 -10.55 -10.24
C ALA A 372 -8.90 -11.69 -10.09
N GLU A 373 -8.47 -12.88 -9.68
CA GLU A 373 -9.37 -14.02 -9.47
C GLU A 373 -10.28 -13.79 -8.28
N LEU A 374 -9.78 -13.31 -7.16
CA LEU A 374 -10.58 -12.94 -5.99
C LEU A 374 -11.66 -11.90 -6.35
N THR A 375 -11.30 -10.92 -7.18
CA THR A 375 -12.25 -9.87 -7.64
C THR A 375 -13.28 -10.42 -8.61
N GLY A 376 -12.87 -11.29 -9.54
CA GLY A 376 -13.75 -11.89 -10.56
C GLY A 376 -14.86 -12.77 -10.01
N ASN A 377 -14.69 -13.28 -8.80
CA ASN A 377 -15.69 -14.11 -8.11
C ASN A 377 -16.71 -13.29 -7.29
N LYS A 378 -16.67 -11.96 -7.35
CA LYS A 378 -17.60 -11.07 -6.65
C LYS A 378 -18.61 -10.42 -7.60
N PRO A 379 -19.86 -10.17 -7.13
CA PRO A 379 -20.78 -9.35 -7.90
C PRO A 379 -20.19 -7.95 -8.09
N VAL A 380 -20.29 -7.45 -9.31
CA VAL A 380 -19.87 -6.07 -9.63
C VAL A 380 -20.85 -5.11 -8.96
N VAL A 381 -20.43 -4.46 -7.88
CA VAL A 381 -21.19 -3.35 -7.31
C VAL A 381 -20.93 -2.13 -8.21
N VAL A 382 -21.85 -1.84 -9.09
CA VAL A 382 -21.83 -0.61 -9.87
C VAL A 382 -22.21 0.53 -8.91
N THR A 383 -21.23 1.22 -8.35
CA THR A 383 -21.48 2.49 -7.70
C THR A 383 -21.84 3.49 -8.78
N ALA A 384 -23.09 3.98 -8.76
CA ALA A 384 -23.47 5.13 -9.54
C ALA A 384 -22.49 6.27 -9.22
N SER A 385 -21.73 6.70 -10.23
CA SER A 385 -20.88 7.88 -10.11
C SER A 385 -21.76 9.05 -9.65
N ALA A 386 -21.39 9.66 -8.52
CA ALA A 386 -21.99 10.92 -8.12
C ALA A 386 -21.78 11.91 -9.29
N GLN A 387 -22.85 12.25 -9.96
CA GLN A 387 -22.86 13.36 -10.91
C GLN A 387 -22.47 14.60 -10.12
N VAL A 388 -21.36 15.20 -10.48
CA VAL A 388 -21.03 16.57 -10.07
C VAL A 388 -22.16 17.43 -10.61
N PRO A 389 -22.86 18.21 -9.77
CA PRO A 389 -23.84 19.15 -10.29
C PRO A 389 -23.10 20.11 -11.22
N GLU A 390 -23.52 20.20 -12.47
CA GLU A 390 -23.16 21.32 -13.33
C GLU A 390 -23.63 22.59 -12.62
N SER A 391 -22.70 23.44 -12.23
CA SER A 391 -23.01 24.79 -11.81
C SER A 391 -23.43 25.56 -13.06
N ASP A 392 -24.72 25.92 -13.13
CA ASP A 392 -25.21 26.94 -14.04
C ASP A 392 -24.49 28.26 -13.75
N GLU A 393 -23.89 28.86 -14.81
CA GLU A 393 -23.27 30.18 -15.00
C GLU A 393 -21.97 30.47 -14.21
#